data_70c301980e46bdddef5bbb11a07fea19
#
_entry.id   70c301980e46bdddef5bbb11a07fea19
#
_cell.length_a   1.000
_cell.length_b   1.000
_cell.length_c   1.000
_cell.angle_alpha   90.00
_cell.angle_beta   90.00
_cell.angle_gamma   90.00
#
_symmetry.space_group_name_H-M   'P 1'
#
loop_
_entity.id
_entity.type
_entity.pdbx_description
1 polymer ?
#
loop_
_entity_poly.entity_id
_entity_poly.type
_entity_poly.pdbx_seq_one_letter_code
_entity_poly.pdbx_strand_id
1 'polypeptide(L)'
;MTNRTLSWARKRAFPEIAAAAPATAPGTATAGGGGLRIAGHASLFGVADLTRDVVEAGAFRTALAKRGAAGIRMLFQHDPARPVGVWTTLREDARGLYVQGRLTAGAAGELAALIADGAIDGLSIGFRTVKARADPRTRLRHILEVDLWEISIVTFPMLPGARLSALRGGRPPPPVADATTRAADRAGATTRAAAQAAARIRTST
;
A
#
# COMPACT_ATOMS: atom_id res chain seq x y z
N MET A 1 -34.05 1.64 -16.84
CA MET A 1 -33.08 0.64 -16.30
C MET A 1 -32.18 1.35 -15.30
N THR A 2 -32.54 1.23 -14.03
CA THR A 2 -31.89 1.95 -12.91
C THR A 2 -30.59 1.24 -12.52
N ASN A 3 -29.48 1.93 -12.74
CA ASN A 3 -28.13 1.49 -12.40
C ASN A 3 -27.99 1.48 -10.85
N ARG A 4 -28.17 0.31 -10.22
CA ARG A 4 -27.89 0.13 -8.78
C ARG A 4 -26.37 0.11 -8.60
N THR A 5 -25.79 1.29 -8.44
CA THR A 5 -24.41 1.47 -7.97
C THR A 5 -24.24 0.71 -6.66
N LEU A 6 -23.30 -0.24 -6.63
CA LEU A 6 -22.99 -1.05 -5.46
C LEU A 6 -22.61 -0.16 -4.27
N SER A 7 -23.50 -0.10 -3.29
CA SER A 7 -23.50 0.83 -2.15
C SER A 7 -22.56 0.42 -1.01
N TRP A 8 -21.56 -0.44 -1.24
CA TRP A 8 -20.59 -0.82 -0.20
C TRP A 8 -19.51 0.24 0.06
N ALA A 9 -19.35 1.22 -0.84
CA ALA A 9 -18.44 2.36 -0.71
C ALA A 9 -19.01 3.52 0.15
N ARG A 10 -20.02 3.29 0.99
CA ARG A 10 -20.39 4.28 1.99
C ARG A 10 -19.23 4.39 2.97
N LYS A 11 -18.48 5.50 2.87
CA LYS A 11 -17.62 6.00 3.93
C LYS A 11 -18.37 5.80 5.26
N ARG A 12 -18.00 4.79 6.03
CA ARG A 12 -18.42 4.73 7.43
C ARG A 12 -17.77 5.95 8.07
N ALA A 13 -18.58 6.94 8.45
CA ALA A 13 -18.14 8.01 9.31
C ALA A 13 -17.70 7.32 10.60
N PHE A 14 -16.38 7.26 10.85
CA PHE A 14 -15.91 6.84 12.14
C PHE A 14 -16.34 7.92 13.15
N PRO A 15 -16.92 7.54 14.31
CA PRO A 15 -17.24 8.51 15.32
C PRO A 15 -15.96 9.27 15.68
N GLU A 16 -16.10 10.55 15.95
CA GLU A 16 -15.00 11.40 16.40
C GLU A 16 -14.47 10.82 17.71
N ILE A 17 -13.38 10.04 17.62
CA ILE A 17 -12.69 9.55 18.80
C ILE A 17 -11.87 10.72 19.28
N ALA A 18 -12.33 11.33 20.38
CA ALA A 18 -11.56 12.31 21.14
C ALA A 18 -10.12 11.81 21.28
N ALA A 19 -9.16 12.69 21.07
CA ALA A 19 -7.74 12.37 21.14
C ALA A 19 -7.44 11.70 22.49
N ALA A 20 -7.36 10.37 22.47
CA ALA A 20 -6.88 9.62 23.61
C ALA A 20 -5.43 10.00 23.85
N ALA A 21 -5.11 10.34 25.08
CA ALA A 21 -3.75 10.57 25.54
C ALA A 21 -2.83 9.43 25.08
N PRO A 22 -1.52 9.68 24.85
CA PRO A 22 -0.60 8.65 24.40
C PRO A 22 -0.65 7.49 25.39
N ALA A 23 -1.08 6.33 24.93
CA ALA A 23 -1.10 5.12 25.73
C ALA A 23 0.32 4.86 26.21
N THR A 24 0.50 4.77 27.51
CA THR A 24 1.69 4.30 28.20
C THR A 24 2.19 3.06 27.47
N ALA A 25 3.46 3.03 27.10
CA ALA A 25 4.07 1.94 26.38
C ALA A 25 3.73 0.60 27.08
N PRO A 26 3.15 -0.37 26.36
CA PRO A 26 2.96 -1.69 26.94
C PRO A 26 4.34 -2.28 27.20
N GLY A 27 4.51 -2.81 28.42
CA GLY A 27 5.74 -3.40 28.89
C GLY A 27 6.37 -4.35 27.87
N THR A 28 7.68 -4.46 27.93
CA THR A 28 8.58 -5.31 27.16
C THR A 28 8.01 -6.72 26.98
N ALA A 29 7.22 -6.94 25.91
CA ALA A 29 6.88 -8.26 25.45
C ALA A 29 8.13 -8.84 24.83
N THR A 30 8.71 -9.81 25.49
CA THR A 30 9.83 -10.66 25.05
C THR A 30 9.69 -11.05 23.58
N ALA A 31 10.73 -10.80 22.82
CA ALA A 31 10.90 -11.23 21.44
C ALA A 31 10.79 -12.77 21.35
N GLY A 32 9.64 -13.29 20.92
CA GLY A 32 9.38 -14.73 20.85
C GLY A 32 8.07 -15.12 20.19
N GLY A 33 7.32 -14.20 19.62
CA GLY A 33 6.04 -14.50 18.94
C GLY A 33 6.21 -14.63 17.44
N GLY A 34 6.29 -15.86 16.93
CA GLY A 34 6.42 -16.21 15.52
C GLY A 34 5.19 -15.91 14.66
N GLY A 35 4.71 -14.66 14.66
CA GLY A 35 3.65 -14.22 13.75
C GLY A 35 4.17 -14.00 12.34
N LEU A 36 3.34 -14.26 11.33
CA LEU A 36 3.66 -14.00 9.92
C LEU A 36 4.02 -12.53 9.72
N ARG A 37 5.20 -12.29 9.15
CA ARG A 37 5.63 -10.94 8.74
C ARG A 37 5.13 -10.65 7.34
N ILE A 38 4.61 -9.46 7.17
CA ILE A 38 4.05 -8.99 5.90
C ILE A 38 4.64 -7.62 5.54
N ALA A 39 4.73 -7.35 4.24
CA ALA A 39 5.12 -6.04 3.71
C ALA A 39 4.43 -5.77 2.38
N GLY A 40 4.32 -4.51 1.99
CA GLY A 40 3.74 -4.15 0.70
C GLY A 40 3.57 -2.65 0.55
N HIS A 41 2.85 -2.24 -0.50
CA HIS A 41 2.40 -0.86 -0.67
C HIS A 41 0.90 -0.79 -0.45
N ALA A 42 0.47 -0.04 0.57
CA ALA A 42 -0.94 0.14 0.91
C ALA A 42 -1.62 1.22 0.06
N SER A 43 -0.84 2.08 -0.59
CA SER A 43 -1.28 3.07 -1.57
C SER A 43 -0.16 3.32 -2.56
N LEU A 44 -0.51 3.63 -3.81
CA LEU A 44 0.43 4.03 -4.87
C LEU A 44 0.15 5.47 -5.25
N PHE A 45 1.20 6.29 -5.36
CA PHE A 45 1.08 7.69 -5.75
C PHE A 45 0.76 7.84 -7.23
N GLY A 46 -0.05 8.85 -7.56
CA GLY A 46 -0.38 9.19 -8.94
C GLY A 46 -1.29 8.18 -9.66
N VAL A 47 -1.77 7.13 -8.98
CA VAL A 47 -2.65 6.11 -9.56
C VAL A 47 -4.07 6.31 -9.05
N ALA A 48 -5.03 6.40 -9.97
CA ALA A 48 -6.45 6.50 -9.60
C ALA A 48 -6.97 5.18 -9.04
N ASP A 49 -7.66 5.25 -7.92
CA ASP A 49 -8.39 4.12 -7.36
C ASP A 49 -9.78 3.95 -8.01
N LEU A 50 -10.53 2.94 -7.57
CA LEU A 50 -11.89 2.64 -8.07
C LEU A 50 -12.91 3.73 -7.71
N THR A 51 -12.61 4.63 -6.78
CA THR A 51 -13.44 5.80 -6.44
C THR A 51 -12.99 7.08 -7.14
N ARG A 52 -11.98 6.99 -8.04
CA ARG A 52 -11.39 8.11 -8.78
C ARG A 52 -10.60 9.07 -7.88
N ASP A 53 -10.10 8.57 -6.77
CA ASP A 53 -9.15 9.27 -5.92
C ASP A 53 -7.71 8.95 -6.37
N VAL A 54 -6.88 9.98 -6.46
CA VAL A 54 -5.44 9.89 -6.74
C VAL A 54 -4.71 10.42 -5.51
N VAL A 55 -3.97 9.57 -4.82
CA VAL A 55 -3.16 10.01 -3.68
C VAL A 55 -1.84 10.56 -4.19
N GLU A 56 -1.52 11.77 -3.77
CA GLU A 56 -0.29 12.46 -4.14
C GLU A 56 0.85 12.15 -3.16
N ALA A 57 2.09 12.24 -3.66
CA ALA A 57 3.27 12.09 -2.81
C ALA A 57 3.29 13.17 -1.71
N GLY A 58 3.55 12.76 -0.47
CA GLY A 58 3.48 13.63 0.70
C GLY A 58 2.15 13.62 1.44
N ALA A 59 1.11 12.99 0.89
CA ALA A 59 -0.23 12.99 1.47
C ALA A 59 -0.31 12.34 2.86
N PHE A 60 0.58 11.41 3.17
CA PHE A 60 0.62 10.71 4.46
C PHE A 60 1.57 11.34 5.48
N ARG A 61 2.42 12.29 5.08
CA ARG A 61 3.52 12.83 5.89
C ARG A 61 3.08 13.33 7.27
N THR A 62 2.05 14.16 7.30
CA THR A 62 1.51 14.71 8.56
C THR A 62 0.94 13.62 9.46
N ALA A 63 0.16 12.69 8.90
CA ALA A 63 -0.43 11.58 9.66
C ALA A 63 0.63 10.66 10.23
N LEU A 64 1.67 10.30 9.47
CA LEU A 64 2.77 9.45 9.91
C LEU A 64 3.61 10.13 11.00
N ALA A 65 3.90 11.43 10.86
CA ALA A 65 4.62 12.19 11.89
C ALA A 65 3.83 12.26 13.21
N LYS A 66 2.49 12.43 13.12
CA LYS A 66 1.63 12.55 14.30
C LYS A 66 1.37 11.23 15.00
N ARG A 67 1.11 10.15 14.26
CA ARG A 67 0.64 8.86 14.81
C ARG A 67 1.72 7.80 14.91
N GLY A 68 2.73 7.86 14.05
CA GLY A 68 3.70 6.78 13.88
C GLY A 68 3.03 5.47 13.42
N ALA A 69 3.81 4.42 13.28
CA ALA A 69 3.29 3.11 12.88
C ALA A 69 2.35 2.51 13.94
N ALA A 70 2.65 2.70 15.21
CA ALA A 70 1.85 2.14 16.31
C ALA A 70 0.44 2.78 16.43
N GLY A 71 0.28 4.02 15.96
CA GLY A 71 -1.01 4.71 15.97
C GLY A 71 -1.93 4.35 14.80
N ILE A 72 -1.46 3.61 13.80
CA ILE A 72 -2.23 3.15 12.65
C ILE A 72 -2.64 1.69 12.88
N ARG A 73 -3.94 1.39 12.81
CA ARG A 73 -4.43 0.03 13.11
C ARG A 73 -4.24 -0.90 11.91
N MET A 74 -3.90 -2.16 12.18
CA MET A 74 -3.94 -3.25 11.19
C MET A 74 -5.24 -4.00 11.38
N LEU A 75 -6.18 -3.85 10.44
CA LEU A 75 -7.50 -4.48 10.53
C LEU A 75 -7.67 -5.54 9.44
N PHE A 76 -8.75 -6.30 9.55
CA PHE A 76 -9.24 -7.20 8.52
C PHE A 76 -10.55 -6.66 7.96
N GLN A 77 -10.63 -6.48 6.63
CA GLN A 77 -11.84 -6.03 5.91
C GLN A 77 -12.44 -4.71 6.43
N HIS A 78 -11.60 -3.78 6.91
CA HIS A 78 -12.04 -2.51 7.50
C HIS A 78 -12.94 -2.67 8.74
N ASP A 79 -12.90 -3.83 9.40
CA ASP A 79 -13.67 -4.09 10.60
C ASP A 79 -12.89 -3.65 11.85
N PRO A 80 -13.34 -2.60 12.57
CA PRO A 80 -12.65 -2.11 13.76
C PRO A 80 -12.68 -3.10 14.92
N ALA A 81 -13.58 -4.08 14.90
CA ALA A 81 -13.64 -5.15 15.89
C ALA A 81 -12.65 -6.29 15.57
N ARG A 82 -11.98 -6.26 14.42
CA ARG A 82 -11.04 -7.30 13.98
C ARG A 82 -9.62 -6.76 13.74
N PRO A 83 -8.91 -6.29 14.78
CA PRO A 83 -7.49 -6.02 14.68
C PRO A 83 -6.72 -7.33 14.54
N VAL A 84 -5.89 -7.44 13.50
CA VAL A 84 -5.21 -8.70 13.16
C VAL A 84 -3.69 -8.65 13.32
N GLY A 85 -3.14 -7.47 13.62
CA GLY A 85 -1.70 -7.33 13.73
C GLY A 85 -1.26 -5.92 14.12
N VAL A 86 0.03 -5.68 13.97
CA VAL A 86 0.65 -4.38 14.21
C VAL A 86 1.57 -4.00 13.06
N TRP A 87 1.51 -2.75 12.66
CA TRP A 87 2.48 -2.18 11.74
C TRP A 87 3.76 -1.83 12.49
N THR A 88 4.91 -2.20 11.93
CA THR A 88 6.24 -1.91 12.52
C THR A 88 6.96 -0.81 11.74
N THR A 89 6.64 -0.67 10.46
CA THR A 89 7.20 0.37 9.59
C THR A 89 6.11 0.90 8.68
N LEU A 90 5.99 2.22 8.63
CA LEU A 90 5.18 2.96 7.67
C LEU A 90 6.01 4.11 7.15
N ARG A 91 6.19 4.21 5.84
CA ARG A 91 6.92 5.31 5.22
C ARG A 91 6.42 5.56 3.80
N GLU A 92 6.51 6.77 3.36
CA GLU A 92 6.43 7.08 1.94
C GLU A 92 7.75 6.74 1.26
N ASP A 93 7.68 6.17 0.08
CA ASP A 93 8.80 6.03 -0.84
C ASP A 93 8.41 6.57 -2.24
N ALA A 94 9.26 6.41 -3.23
CA ALA A 94 8.99 6.92 -4.59
C ALA A 94 7.75 6.29 -5.23
N ARG A 95 7.31 5.14 -4.77
CA ARG A 95 6.16 4.40 -5.30
C ARG A 95 4.86 4.70 -4.58
N GLY A 96 4.90 4.93 -3.25
CA GLY A 96 3.69 5.11 -2.46
C GLY A 96 3.90 4.95 -0.96
N LEU A 97 2.85 4.53 -0.26
CA LEU A 97 2.88 4.22 1.16
C LEU A 97 3.35 2.77 1.36
N TYR A 98 4.65 2.61 1.66
CA TYR A 98 5.24 1.32 2.02
C TYR A 98 4.94 0.98 3.48
N VAL A 99 4.59 -0.29 3.72
CA VAL A 99 4.24 -0.81 5.04
C VAL A 99 4.96 -2.11 5.34
N GLN A 100 5.34 -2.30 6.61
CA GLN A 100 5.75 -3.60 7.15
C GLN A 100 5.04 -3.84 8.48
N GLY A 101 4.70 -5.09 8.75
CA GLY A 101 4.05 -5.46 9.98
C GLY A 101 4.13 -6.95 10.26
N ARG A 102 3.48 -7.35 11.34
CA ARG A 102 3.32 -8.76 11.73
C ARG A 102 1.89 -9.01 12.20
N LEU A 103 1.37 -10.17 11.87
CA LEU A 103 0.11 -10.65 12.42
C LEU A 103 0.28 -11.01 13.90
N THR A 104 -0.78 -10.85 14.70
CA THR A 104 -0.81 -11.39 16.07
C THR A 104 -0.90 -12.92 16.04
N ALA A 105 -0.49 -13.58 17.12
CA ALA A 105 -0.58 -15.04 17.22
C ALA A 105 -2.02 -15.55 17.02
N GLY A 106 -3.03 -14.83 17.54
CA GLY A 106 -4.43 -15.22 17.37
C GLY A 106 -4.95 -15.07 15.93
N ALA A 107 -4.41 -14.13 15.15
CA ALA A 107 -4.76 -13.93 13.74
C ALA A 107 -3.86 -14.75 12.79
N ALA A 108 -2.75 -15.30 13.30
CA ALA A 108 -1.73 -15.97 12.49
C ALA A 108 -2.15 -17.38 11.99
N GLY A 109 -3.27 -17.92 12.42
CA GLY A 109 -3.78 -19.21 11.94
C GLY A 109 -4.36 -19.09 10.53
N GLU A 110 -5.65 -18.87 10.46
CA GLU A 110 -6.42 -18.81 9.20
C GLU A 110 -5.94 -17.71 8.26
N LEU A 111 -5.81 -16.47 8.75
CA LEU A 111 -5.41 -15.35 7.90
C LEU A 111 -4.00 -15.50 7.33
N ALA A 112 -3.08 -16.05 8.10
CA ALA A 112 -1.73 -16.30 7.60
C ALA A 112 -1.70 -17.37 6.51
N ALA A 113 -2.54 -18.41 6.62
CA ALA A 113 -2.69 -19.43 5.59
C ALA A 113 -3.26 -18.80 4.31
N LEU A 114 -4.35 -18.02 4.40
CA LEU A 114 -4.93 -17.33 3.24
C LEU A 114 -3.94 -16.40 2.52
N ILE A 115 -3.08 -15.70 3.28
CA ILE A 115 -2.04 -14.85 2.70
C ILE A 115 -0.94 -15.70 2.05
N ALA A 116 -0.50 -16.78 2.71
CA ALA A 116 0.56 -17.63 2.18
C ALA A 116 0.15 -18.36 0.89
N ASP A 117 -1.13 -18.72 0.78
CA ASP A 117 -1.72 -19.36 -0.39
C ASP A 117 -2.12 -18.35 -1.48
N GLY A 118 -1.98 -17.04 -1.21
CA GLY A 118 -2.36 -15.99 -2.16
C GLY A 118 -3.87 -15.78 -2.30
N ALA A 119 -4.68 -16.37 -1.43
CA ALA A 119 -6.13 -16.21 -1.44
C ALA A 119 -6.57 -14.80 -1.03
N ILE A 120 -5.73 -14.10 -0.23
CA ILE A 120 -5.92 -12.71 0.13
C ILE A 120 -4.57 -11.99 0.16
N ASP A 121 -4.45 -10.91 -0.60
CA ASP A 121 -3.23 -10.12 -0.72
C ASP A 121 -3.48 -8.61 -0.83
N GLY A 122 -4.74 -8.17 -0.82
CA GLY A 122 -5.10 -6.78 -0.94
C GLY A 122 -4.77 -5.96 0.30
N LEU A 123 -4.31 -4.72 0.08
CA LEU A 123 -4.22 -3.69 1.11
C LEU A 123 -5.16 -2.54 0.77
N SER A 124 -5.79 -1.98 1.78
CA SER A 124 -6.67 -0.82 1.64
C SER A 124 -6.50 0.11 2.82
N ILE A 125 -6.53 1.42 2.58
CA ILE A 125 -6.33 2.45 3.60
C ILE A 125 -7.67 3.02 4.07
N GLY A 126 -7.82 3.17 5.39
CA GLY A 126 -8.92 3.90 6.01
C GLY A 126 -8.45 5.26 6.51
N PHE A 127 -8.98 6.33 5.93
CA PHE A 127 -8.54 7.69 6.22
C PHE A 127 -9.68 8.70 6.11
N ARG A 128 -9.47 9.86 6.73
CA ARG A 128 -10.25 11.07 6.47
C ARG A 128 -9.45 12.00 5.56
N THR A 129 -10.07 12.50 4.50
CA THR A 129 -9.45 13.52 3.64
C THR A 129 -9.32 14.83 4.43
N VAL A 130 -8.09 15.36 4.53
CA VAL A 130 -7.81 16.68 5.11
C VAL A 130 -7.75 17.73 4.02
N LYS A 131 -7.00 17.45 2.92
CA LYS A 131 -6.88 18.35 1.80
C LYS A 131 -6.97 17.58 0.48
N ALA A 132 -7.80 18.09 -0.43
CA ALA A 132 -7.95 17.51 -1.76
C ALA A 132 -8.22 18.61 -2.80
N ARG A 133 -7.95 18.30 -4.07
CA ARG A 133 -8.25 19.13 -5.23
C ARG A 133 -8.98 18.29 -6.27
N ALA A 134 -10.12 18.76 -6.74
CA ALA A 134 -10.81 18.13 -7.87
C ALA A 134 -10.25 18.67 -9.19
N ASP A 135 -10.07 17.79 -10.17
CA ASP A 135 -9.76 18.16 -11.55
C ASP A 135 -11.04 18.06 -12.39
N PRO A 136 -11.65 19.18 -12.82
CA PRO A 136 -12.89 19.16 -13.58
C PRO A 136 -12.78 18.45 -14.93
N ARG A 137 -11.59 18.47 -15.54
CA ARG A 137 -11.33 17.89 -16.87
C ARG A 137 -11.27 16.36 -16.81
N THR A 138 -10.54 15.81 -15.85
CA THR A 138 -10.38 14.35 -15.69
C THR A 138 -11.45 13.75 -14.77
N ARG A 139 -12.12 14.59 -13.99
CA ARG A 139 -13.03 14.18 -12.91
C ARG A 139 -12.36 13.32 -11.85
N LEU A 140 -11.04 13.46 -11.68
CA LEU A 140 -10.27 12.84 -10.61
C LEU A 140 -10.24 13.77 -9.40
N ARG A 141 -10.15 13.18 -8.21
CA ARG A 141 -9.92 13.90 -6.97
C ARG A 141 -8.51 13.59 -6.48
N HIS A 142 -7.65 14.59 -6.51
CA HIS A 142 -6.27 14.51 -6.03
C HIS A 142 -6.25 14.73 -4.52
N ILE A 143 -5.86 13.73 -3.78
CA ILE A 143 -5.76 13.73 -2.31
C ILE A 143 -4.36 14.21 -1.93
N LEU A 144 -4.28 15.40 -1.35
CA LEU A 144 -3.03 16.08 -1.01
C LEU A 144 -2.61 15.87 0.45
N GLU A 145 -3.59 15.59 1.34
CA GLU A 145 -3.34 15.33 2.75
C GLU A 145 -4.45 14.47 3.34
N VAL A 146 -4.06 13.48 4.13
CA VAL A 146 -4.97 12.56 4.81
C VAL A 146 -4.70 12.48 6.32
N ASP A 147 -5.75 12.24 7.10
CA ASP A 147 -5.65 11.72 8.45
C ASP A 147 -5.83 10.20 8.37
N LEU A 148 -4.71 9.47 8.35
CA LEU A 148 -4.68 8.00 8.20
C LEU A 148 -4.97 7.32 9.54
N TRP A 149 -5.94 6.41 9.59
CA TRP A 149 -6.38 5.75 10.81
C TRP A 149 -6.04 4.28 10.85
N GLU A 150 -6.16 3.60 9.72
CA GLU A 150 -5.92 2.18 9.62
C GLU A 150 -5.44 1.77 8.23
N ILE A 151 -4.85 0.59 8.15
CA ILE A 151 -4.56 -0.10 6.90
C ILE A 151 -5.04 -1.53 7.09
N SER A 152 -5.95 -1.95 6.23
CA SER A 152 -6.59 -3.26 6.29
C SER A 152 -6.04 -4.24 5.27
N ILE A 153 -6.00 -5.50 5.67
CA ILE A 153 -5.88 -6.64 4.76
C ILE A 153 -7.29 -6.91 4.23
N VAL A 154 -7.46 -6.87 2.90
CA VAL A 154 -8.78 -6.97 2.25
C VAL A 154 -8.74 -7.91 1.04
N THR A 155 -9.90 -8.49 0.72
CA THR A 155 -10.06 -9.30 -0.49
C THR A 155 -10.09 -8.41 -1.74
N PHE A 156 -10.76 -7.25 -1.66
CA PHE A 156 -10.95 -6.33 -2.79
C PHE A 156 -10.44 -4.93 -2.43
N PRO A 157 -9.16 -4.63 -2.71
CA PRO A 157 -8.60 -3.32 -2.44
C PRO A 157 -9.20 -2.25 -3.36
N MET A 158 -9.46 -1.05 -2.81
CA MET A 158 -9.93 0.09 -3.60
C MET A 158 -8.92 0.52 -4.67
N LEU A 159 -7.63 0.39 -4.39
CA LEU A 159 -6.56 0.54 -5.36
C LEU A 159 -6.06 -0.86 -5.74
N PRO A 160 -6.36 -1.38 -6.94
CA PRO A 160 -6.04 -2.76 -7.32
C PRO A 160 -4.55 -3.12 -7.22
N GLY A 161 -3.66 -2.12 -7.36
CA GLY A 161 -2.22 -2.28 -7.21
C GLY A 161 -1.69 -2.29 -5.77
N ALA A 162 -2.54 -2.01 -4.77
CA ALA A 162 -2.16 -2.05 -3.36
C ALA A 162 -2.17 -3.49 -2.84
N ARG A 163 -0.96 -4.09 -2.78
CA ARG A 163 -0.79 -5.51 -2.48
C ARG A 163 0.25 -5.74 -1.41
N LEU A 164 0.05 -6.80 -0.66
CA LEU A 164 1.02 -7.31 0.31
C LEU A 164 1.70 -8.57 -0.19
N SER A 165 2.81 -8.90 0.45
CA SER A 165 3.53 -10.15 0.30
C SER A 165 3.87 -10.71 1.67
N ALA A 166 3.80 -12.03 1.84
CA ALA A 166 4.32 -12.69 3.02
C ALA A 166 5.85 -12.66 2.99
N LEU A 167 6.47 -12.20 4.07
CA LEU A 167 7.93 -12.21 4.21
C LEU A 167 8.36 -13.56 4.80
N ARG A 168 8.81 -14.48 3.96
CA ARG A 168 9.48 -15.71 4.41
C ARG A 168 10.90 -15.36 4.86
N GLY A 169 11.25 -15.66 6.12
CA GLY A 169 12.62 -15.45 6.63
C GLY A 169 13.05 -14.01 6.87
N GLY A 170 12.12 -13.05 6.98
CA GLY A 170 12.40 -11.67 7.40
C GLY A 170 13.09 -10.77 6.38
N ARG A 171 13.35 -11.22 5.15
CA ARG A 171 13.93 -10.39 4.10
C ARG A 171 12.82 -9.68 3.31
N PRO A 172 12.84 -8.34 3.21
CA PRO A 172 11.90 -7.64 2.34
C PRO A 172 12.09 -8.10 0.89
N PRO A 173 11.02 -8.16 0.08
CA PRO A 173 11.16 -8.40 -1.35
C PRO A 173 12.06 -7.31 -1.94
N PRO A 174 12.91 -7.64 -2.92
CA PRO A 174 13.71 -6.64 -3.61
C PRO A 174 12.78 -5.58 -4.21
N PRO A 175 13.22 -4.32 -4.31
CA PRO A 175 12.44 -3.30 -4.98
C PRO A 175 12.11 -3.82 -6.39
N VAL A 176 10.82 -3.81 -6.72
CA VAL A 176 10.38 -4.21 -8.07
C VAL A 176 11.00 -3.20 -9.01
N ALA A 177 11.96 -3.64 -9.83
CA ALA A 177 12.58 -2.79 -10.85
C ALA A 177 11.47 -2.22 -11.74
N ASP A 178 11.43 -0.91 -11.82
CA ASP A 178 10.44 -0.16 -12.57
C ASP A 178 10.30 -0.74 -13.99
N ALA A 179 9.07 -1.00 -14.41
CA ALA A 179 8.79 -1.43 -15.79
C ALA A 179 9.34 -0.42 -16.81
N THR A 180 9.48 0.85 -16.41
CA THR A 180 10.09 1.93 -17.18
C THR A 180 11.58 1.70 -17.44
N THR A 181 12.33 1.18 -16.45
CA THR A 181 13.76 0.87 -16.60
C THR A 181 13.98 -0.30 -17.58
N ARG A 182 13.10 -1.31 -17.55
CA ARG A 182 13.17 -2.44 -18.52
C ARG A 182 12.84 -2.02 -19.95
N ALA A 183 11.96 -1.02 -20.13
CA ALA A 183 11.66 -0.48 -21.46
C ALA A 183 12.86 0.34 -22.00
N ALA A 184 13.50 1.13 -21.16
CA ALA A 184 14.69 1.90 -21.53
C ALA A 184 15.89 1.01 -21.87
N ASP A 185 16.13 -0.06 -21.09
CA ASP A 185 17.21 -1.03 -21.34
C ASP A 185 16.97 -1.83 -22.63
N ARG A 186 15.73 -2.20 -22.94
CA ARG A 186 15.39 -2.86 -24.21
C ARG A 186 15.58 -1.93 -25.40
N ALA A 187 15.18 -0.66 -25.29
CA ALA A 187 15.40 0.34 -26.36
C ALA A 187 16.90 0.60 -26.58
N GLY A 188 17.69 0.71 -25.53
CA GLY A 188 19.14 0.87 -25.60
C GLY A 188 19.87 -0.34 -26.21
N ALA A 189 19.42 -1.56 -25.90
CA ALA A 189 19.98 -2.80 -26.47
C ALA A 189 19.71 -2.92 -27.96
N THR A 190 18.50 -2.58 -28.41
CA THR A 190 18.11 -2.60 -29.83
C THR A 190 18.90 -1.59 -30.66
N THR A 191 19.13 -0.39 -30.09
CA THR A 191 19.90 0.66 -30.76
C THR A 191 21.37 0.29 -30.90
N ARG A 192 21.99 -0.37 -29.89
CA ARG A 192 23.38 -0.85 -29.95
C ARG A 192 23.55 -1.99 -30.96
N ALA A 193 22.59 -2.93 -31.03
CA ALA A 193 22.63 -4.03 -31.99
C ALA A 193 22.52 -3.51 -33.44
N ALA A 194 21.65 -2.52 -33.69
CA ALA A 194 21.50 -1.90 -35.01
C ALA A 194 22.78 -1.13 -35.42
N ALA A 195 23.43 -0.42 -34.50
CA ALA A 195 24.68 0.29 -34.76
C ALA A 195 25.84 -0.68 -35.09
N GLN A 196 25.93 -1.81 -34.37
CA GLN A 196 26.95 -2.83 -34.63
C GLN A 196 26.74 -3.55 -35.97
N ALA A 197 25.49 -3.80 -36.36
CA ALA A 197 25.18 -4.38 -37.68
C ALA A 197 25.57 -3.44 -38.82
N ALA A 198 25.28 -2.13 -38.67
CA ALA A 198 25.68 -1.12 -39.67
C ALA A 198 27.19 -0.95 -39.81
N ALA A 199 27.95 -1.09 -38.71
CA ALA A 199 29.41 -1.03 -38.73
C ALA A 199 30.05 -2.20 -39.46
N ARG A 200 29.50 -3.41 -39.36
CA ARG A 200 29.99 -4.61 -40.03
C ARG A 200 29.82 -4.58 -41.56
N ILE A 201 28.80 -3.88 -42.05
CA ILE A 201 28.56 -3.75 -43.52
C ILE A 201 29.59 -2.80 -44.15
N ARG A 202 30.14 -1.84 -43.42
CA ARG A 202 31.13 -0.88 -43.97
C ARG A 202 32.56 -1.40 -44.07
N THR A 203 32.86 -2.55 -43.45
CA THR A 203 34.22 -3.14 -43.47
C THR A 203 34.36 -4.30 -44.45
N SER A 204 33.32 -4.57 -45.26
CA SER A 204 33.31 -5.66 -46.27
C SER A 204 33.26 -5.17 -47.72
N THR A 205 33.76 -3.93 -48.01
CA THR A 205 33.88 -3.43 -49.39
C THR A 205 35.32 -3.07 -49.70
#